data_1c6260274a5d6c272b3cb04cb5ab98b6
#
_entry.id   1c6260274a5d6c272b3cb04cb5ab98b6
#
_cell.length_a   1.000
_cell.length_b   1.000
_cell.length_c   1.000
_cell.angle_alpha   90.00
_cell.angle_beta   90.00
_cell.angle_gamma   90.00
#
_symmetry.space_group_name_H-M   'P 1'
#
loop_
_entity.id
_entity.type
_entity.pdbx_description
1 polymer ?
#
loop_
_entity_poly.entity_id
_entity_poly.type
_entity_poly.pdbx_seq_one_letter_code
_entity_poly.pdbx_strand_id
1 'polypeptide(L)'
;MTGLRPSLLFKIMKKRTLSIFVDESGILNESERISRYYILTLLLHDQDFKIDKFVRELDRSLDSVGIANLCFHAGPIIRANESFEFMNWDLRRKIFSRMMSFARKVDFRYHCLTIDKHFTDGLDKMTLKLNEQLTAFVDGQTDVLRGFDDVRVYYDCGQKQITNMLHLFFESRKDIPVRFAQAVEPRKYKLFQLADLACTIKLLELKLKTEGRLAPCERRFFGGEKKFIHDILRRMKAKEI
;
A
#
# COMPACT_ATOMS: atom_id res chain seq x y z
N MET A 1 43.01 -17.50 -45.09
CA MET A 1 42.71 -16.29 -44.31
C MET A 1 41.26 -16.41 -43.81
N THR A 2 41.11 -16.88 -42.60
CA THR A 2 39.84 -17.18 -41.96
C THR A 2 39.40 -15.96 -41.14
N GLY A 3 38.36 -15.28 -41.64
CA GLY A 3 37.76 -14.14 -40.94
C GLY A 3 36.95 -14.60 -39.73
N LEU A 4 37.43 -14.34 -38.52
CA LEU A 4 36.70 -14.47 -37.29
C LEU A 4 35.58 -13.39 -37.26
N ARG A 5 34.33 -13.84 -37.31
CA ARG A 5 33.18 -12.98 -36.97
C ARG A 5 33.14 -12.78 -35.47
N PRO A 6 33.11 -11.53 -34.94
CA PRO A 6 32.83 -11.32 -33.53
C PRO A 6 31.36 -11.66 -33.31
N SER A 7 31.06 -12.70 -32.58
CA SER A 7 29.73 -12.97 -32.03
C SER A 7 29.42 -11.86 -31.01
N LEU A 8 28.63 -10.89 -31.42
CA LEU A 8 27.99 -9.94 -30.52
C LEU A 8 27.00 -10.74 -29.65
N LEU A 9 27.49 -11.20 -28.51
CA LEU A 9 26.66 -11.60 -27.40
C LEU A 9 25.94 -10.34 -26.86
N PHE A 10 24.79 -10.02 -27.47
CA PHE A 10 23.83 -9.15 -26.83
C PHE A 10 23.37 -9.85 -25.55
N LYS A 11 24.05 -9.54 -24.44
CA LYS A 11 23.55 -9.86 -23.12
C LYS A 11 22.24 -9.09 -22.99
N ILE A 12 21.11 -9.79 -23.12
CA ILE A 12 19.79 -9.20 -22.87
C ILE A 12 19.82 -8.77 -21.41
N MET A 13 20.10 -7.50 -21.18
CA MET A 13 20.05 -6.94 -19.83
C MET A 13 18.61 -7.08 -19.37
N LYS A 14 18.42 -7.84 -18.29
CA LYS A 14 17.10 -8.05 -17.69
C LYS A 14 16.57 -6.69 -17.24
N LYS A 15 15.43 -6.30 -17.81
CA LYS A 15 14.77 -5.05 -17.49
C LYS A 15 14.33 -5.05 -16.03
N ARG A 16 14.80 -4.06 -15.25
CA ARG A 16 14.37 -3.88 -13.86
C ARG A 16 13.06 -3.12 -13.80
N THR A 17 12.10 -3.65 -13.07
CA THR A 17 10.77 -3.05 -12.93
C THR A 17 10.46 -2.79 -11.46
N LEU A 18 10.06 -1.56 -11.12
CA LEU A 18 9.49 -1.20 -9.85
C LEU A 18 7.96 -1.22 -9.96
N SER A 19 7.29 -1.84 -9.00
CA SER A 19 5.84 -1.73 -8.83
C SER A 19 5.52 -0.74 -7.71
N ILE A 20 4.58 0.17 -7.97
CA ILE A 20 4.01 1.08 -6.97
C ILE A 20 2.52 0.74 -6.85
N PHE A 21 2.11 0.17 -5.72
CA PHE A 21 0.72 -0.10 -5.41
C PHE A 21 0.17 1.07 -4.60
N VAL A 22 -0.90 1.68 -5.11
CA VAL A 22 -1.52 2.85 -4.48
C VAL A 22 -2.87 2.44 -3.91
N ASP A 23 -3.06 2.70 -2.61
CA ASP A 23 -4.31 2.45 -1.92
C ASP A 23 -4.65 3.63 -1.01
N GLU A 24 -5.93 3.77 -0.64
CA GLU A 24 -6.42 4.92 0.09
C GLU A 24 -7.32 4.56 1.28
N SER A 25 -7.32 5.43 2.30
CA SER A 25 -8.26 5.35 3.41
C SER A 25 -8.96 6.68 3.62
N GLY A 26 -10.28 6.62 3.66
CA GLY A 26 -11.15 7.79 3.76
C GLY A 26 -11.58 8.31 2.40
N ILE A 27 -12.48 9.29 2.43
CA ILE A 27 -13.00 9.96 1.24
C ILE A 27 -12.46 11.40 1.26
N LEU A 28 -11.94 11.84 0.11
CA LEU A 28 -11.34 13.16 -0.02
C LEU A 28 -12.39 14.29 0.00
N ASN A 29 -13.69 13.97 -0.22
CA ASN A 29 -14.75 14.96 -0.26
C ASN A 29 -15.01 15.60 1.11
N GLU A 30 -15.20 16.92 1.14
CA GLU A 30 -15.47 17.71 2.35
C GLU A 30 -16.72 17.31 3.11
N SER A 31 -17.78 16.87 2.41
CA SER A 31 -19.06 16.53 3.01
C SER A 31 -19.01 15.29 3.92
N GLU A 32 -17.95 14.50 3.83
CA GLU A 32 -17.79 13.27 4.60
C GLU A 32 -16.85 13.48 5.81
N ARG A 33 -17.38 14.06 6.89
CA ARG A 33 -16.65 14.22 8.16
C ARG A 33 -16.51 12.92 8.98
N ILE A 34 -16.83 11.77 8.41
CA ILE A 34 -16.81 10.45 9.07
C ILE A 34 -15.39 10.04 9.47
N SER A 35 -14.40 10.43 8.68
CA SER A 35 -12.98 10.19 9.00
C SER A 35 -12.22 11.52 9.01
N ARG A 36 -11.54 11.81 10.13
CA ARG A 36 -10.67 12.98 10.27
C ARG A 36 -9.53 12.99 9.25
N TYR A 37 -8.99 11.83 8.94
CA TYR A 37 -7.83 11.70 8.06
C TYR A 37 -8.22 11.13 6.70
N TYR A 38 -7.57 11.67 5.67
CA TYR A 38 -7.42 11.01 4.38
C TYR A 38 -5.96 10.56 4.24
N ILE A 39 -5.75 9.34 3.78
CA ILE A 39 -4.43 8.75 3.63
C ILE A 39 -4.35 8.14 2.25
N LEU A 40 -3.27 8.46 1.51
CA LEU A 40 -2.90 7.81 0.26
C LEU A 40 -1.56 7.11 0.47
N THR A 41 -1.55 5.81 0.32
CA THR A 41 -0.36 4.97 0.53
C THR A 41 0.24 4.55 -0.80
N LEU A 42 1.55 4.75 -0.95
CA LEU A 42 2.33 4.24 -2.07
C LEU A 42 3.23 3.11 -1.53
N LEU A 43 2.99 1.87 -1.97
CA LEU A 43 3.81 0.72 -1.63
C LEU A 43 4.72 0.37 -2.81
N LEU A 44 6.03 0.40 -2.60
CA LEU A 44 7.07 0.19 -3.60
C LEU A 44 7.65 -1.22 -3.48
N HIS A 45 7.78 -1.91 -4.60
CA HIS A 45 8.33 -3.26 -4.65
C HIS A 45 9.15 -3.49 -5.92
N ASP A 46 10.44 -3.84 -5.76
CA ASP A 46 11.30 -4.26 -6.87
C ASP A 46 10.89 -5.67 -7.34
N GLN A 47 10.45 -5.80 -8.59
CA GLN A 47 9.98 -7.07 -9.16
C GLN A 47 11.09 -8.13 -9.29
N ASP A 48 12.35 -7.78 -9.11
CA ASP A 48 13.44 -8.74 -9.06
C ASP A 48 13.41 -9.58 -7.78
N PHE A 49 12.85 -9.03 -6.70
CA PHE A 49 12.55 -9.79 -5.50
C PHE A 49 11.26 -10.60 -5.67
N LYS A 50 11.42 -11.90 -6.01
CA LYS A 50 10.27 -12.78 -6.29
C LYS A 50 9.48 -13.12 -5.02
N ILE A 51 8.18 -12.84 -5.06
CA ILE A 51 7.27 -13.07 -3.92
C ILE A 51 6.38 -14.30 -4.05
N ASP A 52 6.40 -14.99 -5.21
CA ASP A 52 5.51 -16.13 -5.52
C ASP A 52 5.50 -17.22 -4.43
N LYS A 53 6.67 -17.51 -3.85
CA LYS A 53 6.79 -18.46 -2.75
C LYS A 53 5.99 -18.01 -1.54
N PHE A 54 6.11 -16.75 -1.15
CA PHE A 54 5.45 -16.18 0.02
C PHE A 54 3.95 -16.03 -0.21
N VAL A 55 3.51 -15.72 -1.43
CA VAL A 55 2.09 -15.71 -1.82
C VAL A 55 1.50 -17.10 -1.64
N ARG A 56 2.13 -18.15 -2.21
CA ARG A 56 1.66 -19.54 -2.03
C ARG A 56 1.65 -20.00 -0.57
N GLU A 57 2.60 -19.54 0.25
CA GLU A 57 2.61 -19.83 1.69
C GLU A 57 1.44 -19.15 2.41
N LEU A 58 1.15 -17.89 2.07
CA LEU A 58 0.01 -17.16 2.60
C LEU A 58 -1.30 -17.85 2.23
N ASP A 59 -1.51 -18.15 0.94
CA ASP A 59 -2.73 -18.77 0.45
C ASP A 59 -2.97 -20.13 1.15
N ARG A 60 -1.97 -21.02 1.19
CA ARG A 60 -2.07 -22.29 1.94
C ARG A 60 -2.40 -22.08 3.42
N SER A 61 -1.83 -21.06 4.04
CA SER A 61 -2.10 -20.78 5.45
C SER A 61 -3.51 -20.24 5.68
N LEU A 62 -4.09 -19.51 4.72
CA LEU A 62 -5.49 -19.07 4.76
C LEU A 62 -6.44 -20.25 4.51
N ASP A 63 -6.12 -21.11 3.53
CA ASP A 63 -6.90 -22.34 3.24
C ASP A 63 -6.98 -23.25 4.47
N SER A 64 -5.88 -23.37 5.23
CA SER A 64 -5.84 -24.20 6.46
C SER A 64 -6.80 -23.75 7.57
N VAL A 65 -7.40 -22.56 7.44
CA VAL A 65 -8.45 -22.05 8.35
C VAL A 65 -9.80 -21.89 7.66
N GLY A 66 -9.96 -22.52 6.48
CA GLY A 66 -11.22 -22.52 5.73
C GLY A 66 -11.49 -21.22 4.95
N ILE A 67 -10.46 -20.42 4.70
CA ILE A 67 -10.57 -19.12 4.02
C ILE A 67 -9.78 -19.15 2.72
N ALA A 68 -10.34 -19.75 1.69
CA ALA A 68 -9.78 -19.72 0.34
C ALA A 68 -10.12 -18.39 -0.37
N ASN A 69 -9.19 -17.91 -1.22
CA ASN A 69 -9.42 -16.77 -2.12
C ASN A 69 -9.87 -15.46 -1.42
N LEU A 70 -9.51 -15.26 -0.17
CA LEU A 70 -9.85 -14.05 0.55
C LEU A 70 -9.17 -12.82 -0.07
N CYS A 71 -9.96 -11.78 -0.36
CA CYS A 71 -9.44 -10.44 -0.53
C CYS A 71 -9.30 -9.82 0.86
N PHE A 72 -8.06 -9.61 1.30
CA PHE A 72 -7.79 -9.04 2.61
C PHE A 72 -8.07 -7.53 2.60
N HIS A 73 -8.86 -7.07 3.58
CA HIS A 73 -9.10 -5.68 3.88
C HIS A 73 -8.86 -5.43 5.37
N ALA A 74 -7.82 -4.67 5.71
CA ALA A 74 -7.37 -4.52 7.09
C ALA A 74 -8.42 -3.82 7.98
N GLY A 75 -8.99 -2.72 7.51
CA GLY A 75 -10.02 -1.97 8.22
C GLY A 75 -11.25 -2.82 8.55
N PRO A 76 -11.92 -3.43 7.57
CA PRO A 76 -13.04 -4.33 7.75
C PRO A 76 -12.74 -5.52 8.68
N ILE A 77 -11.57 -6.17 8.55
CA ILE A 77 -11.15 -7.26 9.45
C ILE A 77 -11.06 -6.81 10.91
N ILE A 78 -10.48 -5.64 11.16
CA ILE A 78 -10.33 -5.10 12.51
C ILE A 78 -11.68 -4.74 13.12
N ARG A 79 -12.53 -4.05 12.36
CA ARG A 79 -13.81 -3.50 12.83
C ARG A 79 -15.01 -4.44 12.70
N ALA A 80 -14.86 -5.61 12.08
CA ALA A 80 -15.93 -6.56 11.81
C ALA A 80 -17.07 -5.96 10.98
N ASN A 81 -16.76 -5.41 9.83
CA ASN A 81 -17.75 -4.90 8.89
C ASN A 81 -17.55 -5.50 7.50
N GLU A 82 -18.45 -5.18 6.56
CA GLU A 82 -18.48 -5.72 5.20
C GLU A 82 -18.49 -7.27 5.21
N SER A 83 -17.70 -7.90 4.36
CA SER A 83 -17.60 -9.36 4.26
C SER A 83 -17.05 -10.07 5.51
N PHE A 84 -16.61 -9.32 6.52
CA PHE A 84 -16.03 -9.87 7.77
C PHE A 84 -16.98 -9.77 8.96
N GLU A 85 -18.19 -9.23 8.80
CA GLU A 85 -19.15 -9.00 9.87
C GLU A 85 -19.51 -10.29 10.61
N PHE A 86 -19.72 -11.38 9.88
CA PHE A 86 -20.11 -12.68 10.44
C PHE A 86 -18.93 -13.56 10.86
N MET A 87 -17.70 -13.10 10.65
CA MET A 87 -16.51 -13.84 11.07
C MET A 87 -16.27 -13.65 12.57
N ASN A 88 -16.06 -14.76 13.26
CA ASN A 88 -15.71 -14.70 14.67
C ASN A 88 -14.36 -14.00 14.89
N TRP A 89 -14.18 -13.53 16.11
CA TRP A 89 -13.03 -12.76 16.54
C TRP A 89 -11.69 -13.44 16.30
N ASP A 90 -11.58 -14.72 16.66
CA ASP A 90 -10.34 -15.48 16.56
C ASP A 90 -9.93 -15.71 15.11
N LEU A 91 -10.90 -15.98 14.24
CA LEU A 91 -10.64 -16.15 12.81
C LEU A 91 -10.10 -14.86 12.17
N ARG A 92 -10.71 -13.71 12.46
CA ARG A 92 -10.24 -12.41 11.96
C ARG A 92 -8.82 -12.10 12.43
N ARG A 93 -8.48 -12.38 13.70
CA ARG A 93 -7.13 -12.23 14.22
C ARG A 93 -6.13 -13.19 13.55
N LYS A 94 -6.53 -14.43 13.29
CA LYS A 94 -5.70 -15.40 12.57
C LYS A 94 -5.40 -14.91 11.15
N ILE A 95 -6.41 -14.41 10.42
CA ILE A 95 -6.25 -13.84 9.08
C ILE A 95 -5.27 -12.65 9.13
N PHE A 96 -5.49 -11.70 10.03
CA PHE A 96 -4.62 -10.54 10.20
C PHE A 96 -3.16 -10.93 10.53
N SER A 97 -2.98 -11.89 11.44
CA SER A 97 -1.65 -12.40 11.80
C SER A 97 -0.92 -13.06 10.62
N ARG A 98 -1.65 -13.77 9.74
CA ARG A 98 -1.07 -14.36 8.52
C ARG A 98 -0.62 -13.29 7.53
N MET A 99 -1.42 -12.25 7.34
CA MET A 99 -1.04 -11.12 6.50
C MET A 99 0.19 -10.38 7.07
N MET A 100 0.25 -10.17 8.39
CA MET A 100 1.44 -9.60 9.05
C MET A 100 2.67 -10.51 8.89
N SER A 101 2.50 -11.83 8.89
CA SER A 101 3.59 -12.77 8.62
C SER A 101 4.09 -12.67 7.18
N PHE A 102 3.17 -12.53 6.22
CA PHE A 102 3.51 -12.27 4.81
C PHE A 102 4.25 -10.94 4.66
N ALA A 103 3.75 -9.85 5.26
CA ALA A 103 4.38 -8.54 5.25
C ALA A 103 5.84 -8.56 5.76
N ARG A 104 6.18 -9.42 6.72
CA ARG A 104 7.56 -9.57 7.22
C ARG A 104 8.50 -10.24 6.24
N LYS A 105 7.99 -11.15 5.41
CA LYS A 105 8.79 -11.97 4.47
C LYS A 105 9.05 -11.25 3.15
N VAL A 106 8.14 -10.37 2.77
CA VAL A 106 8.20 -9.65 1.48
C VAL A 106 9.06 -8.40 1.63
N ASP A 107 9.94 -8.18 0.65
CA ASP A 107 10.68 -6.94 0.54
C ASP A 107 9.83 -5.88 -0.16
N PHE A 108 9.45 -4.85 0.60
CA PHE A 108 8.75 -3.66 0.13
C PHE A 108 9.08 -2.47 1.03
N ARG A 109 8.90 -1.29 0.49
CA ARG A 109 8.87 -0.02 1.24
C ARG A 109 7.54 0.65 0.98
N TYR A 110 7.12 1.53 1.88
CA TYR A 110 5.91 2.31 1.63
C TYR A 110 6.04 3.73 2.17
N HIS A 111 5.26 4.62 1.60
CA HIS A 111 5.09 5.99 2.05
C HIS A 111 3.62 6.32 2.14
N CYS A 112 3.22 7.14 3.14
CA CYS A 112 1.84 7.57 3.32
C CYS A 112 1.75 9.09 3.23
N LEU A 113 1.04 9.58 2.23
CA LEU A 113 0.59 10.98 2.16
C LEU A 113 -0.64 11.13 3.05
N THR A 114 -0.67 12.15 3.90
CA THR A 114 -1.73 12.29 4.89
C THR A 114 -2.33 13.69 4.92
N ILE A 115 -3.66 13.77 4.91
CA ILE A 115 -4.41 15.00 5.08
C ILE A 115 -5.21 14.92 6.39
N ASP A 116 -5.03 15.89 7.28
CA ASP A 116 -5.94 16.12 8.40
C ASP A 116 -7.03 17.10 7.92
N LYS A 117 -8.24 16.57 7.72
CA LYS A 117 -9.38 17.33 7.19
C LYS A 117 -9.89 18.41 8.14
N HIS A 118 -9.52 18.35 9.42
CA HIS A 118 -9.83 19.42 10.38
C HIS A 118 -9.02 20.71 10.12
N PHE A 119 -7.85 20.58 9.46
CA PHE A 119 -6.95 21.72 9.19
C PHE A 119 -6.83 22.03 7.70
N THR A 120 -7.64 21.38 6.86
CA THR A 120 -7.57 21.58 5.41
C THR A 120 -8.98 21.66 4.86
N ASP A 121 -9.45 22.88 4.64
CA ASP A 121 -10.78 23.14 4.11
C ASP A 121 -10.73 23.15 2.58
N GLY A 122 -11.65 22.43 1.97
CA GLY A 122 -11.85 22.44 0.54
C GLY A 122 -11.13 21.33 -0.21
N LEU A 123 -11.84 20.71 -1.15
CA LEU A 123 -11.33 19.63 -1.98
C LEU A 123 -10.06 20.07 -2.74
N ASP A 124 -10.04 21.29 -3.26
CA ASP A 124 -8.90 21.83 -4.01
C ASP A 124 -7.65 21.96 -3.14
N LYS A 125 -7.80 22.46 -1.90
CA LYS A 125 -6.68 22.57 -0.96
C LYS A 125 -6.17 21.19 -0.52
N MET A 126 -7.07 20.23 -0.31
CA MET A 126 -6.68 18.86 0.01
C MET A 126 -5.90 18.22 -1.15
N THR A 127 -6.39 18.39 -2.37
CA THR A 127 -5.74 17.88 -3.59
C THR A 127 -4.38 18.54 -3.80
N LEU A 128 -4.29 19.87 -3.63
CA LEU A 128 -3.02 20.59 -3.71
C LEU A 128 -2.00 20.06 -2.70
N LYS A 129 -2.41 19.92 -1.44
CA LYS A 129 -1.55 19.42 -0.36
C LYS A 129 -1.10 17.96 -0.59
N LEU A 130 -1.96 17.10 -1.15
CA LEU A 130 -1.56 15.76 -1.56
C LEU A 130 -0.53 15.80 -2.68
N ASN A 131 -0.74 16.67 -3.67
CA ASN A 131 0.20 16.84 -4.78
C ASN A 131 1.56 17.37 -4.32
N GLU A 132 1.59 18.31 -3.38
CA GLU A 132 2.82 18.80 -2.74
C GLU A 132 3.58 17.67 -2.02
N GLN A 133 2.87 16.87 -1.22
CA GLN A 133 3.47 15.73 -0.53
C GLN A 133 3.97 14.66 -1.51
N LEU A 134 3.20 14.37 -2.57
CA LEU A 134 3.61 13.44 -3.63
C LEU A 134 4.84 13.93 -4.35
N THR A 135 4.90 15.23 -4.67
CA THR A 135 6.05 15.87 -5.30
C THR A 135 7.29 15.73 -4.42
N ALA A 136 7.19 16.12 -3.15
CA ALA A 136 8.30 16.03 -2.21
C ALA A 136 8.82 14.58 -2.05
N PHE A 137 7.90 13.60 -1.98
CA PHE A 137 8.26 12.19 -1.89
C PHE A 137 8.97 11.71 -3.16
N VAL A 138 8.40 11.96 -4.35
CA VAL A 138 8.98 11.51 -5.62
C VAL A 138 10.32 12.19 -5.90
N ASP A 139 10.45 13.48 -5.59
CA ASP A 139 11.72 14.21 -5.71
C ASP A 139 12.80 13.61 -4.81
N GLY A 140 12.45 13.28 -3.56
CA GLY A 140 13.34 12.60 -2.61
C GLY A 140 13.73 11.18 -3.03
N GLN A 141 12.98 10.54 -3.92
CA GLN A 141 13.22 9.19 -4.42
C GLN A 141 13.66 9.14 -5.90
N THR A 142 13.91 10.29 -6.52
CA THR A 142 14.15 10.40 -7.98
C THR A 142 15.30 9.50 -8.44
N ASP A 143 16.43 9.47 -7.73
CA ASP A 143 17.59 8.65 -8.11
C ASP A 143 17.26 7.14 -8.02
N VAL A 144 16.47 6.74 -7.02
CA VAL A 144 15.99 5.37 -6.89
C VAL A 144 15.06 5.00 -8.04
N LEU A 145 14.10 5.88 -8.36
CA LEU A 145 13.13 5.65 -9.43
C LEU A 145 13.77 5.59 -10.82
N ARG A 146 14.75 6.44 -11.09
CA ARG A 146 15.54 6.43 -12.34
C ARG A 146 16.42 5.18 -12.48
N GLY A 147 16.71 4.50 -11.39
CA GLY A 147 17.46 3.23 -11.42
C GLY A 147 16.66 2.04 -11.97
N PHE A 148 15.37 2.24 -12.33
CA PHE A 148 14.52 1.22 -12.95
C PHE A 148 14.23 1.57 -14.42
N ASP A 149 14.17 0.53 -15.26
CA ASP A 149 13.81 0.65 -16.68
C ASP A 149 12.30 0.83 -16.88
N ASP A 150 11.50 0.52 -15.88
CA ASP A 150 10.04 0.57 -15.92
C ASP A 150 9.48 0.76 -14.49
N VAL A 151 8.66 1.77 -14.30
CA VAL A 151 7.93 2.01 -13.05
C VAL A 151 6.44 1.81 -13.31
N ARG A 152 5.82 0.80 -12.68
CA ARG A 152 4.40 0.47 -12.88
C ARG A 152 3.58 0.89 -11.69
N VAL A 153 2.65 1.81 -11.93
CA VAL A 153 1.68 2.25 -10.93
C VAL A 153 0.42 1.39 -11.03
N TYR A 154 0.03 0.78 -9.93
CA TYR A 154 -1.18 0.00 -9.76
C TYR A 154 -2.13 0.77 -8.84
N TYR A 155 -3.22 1.25 -9.40
CA TYR A 155 -4.30 1.92 -8.67
C TYR A 155 -5.64 1.42 -9.19
N ASP A 156 -6.60 1.12 -8.32
CA ASP A 156 -7.90 0.56 -8.69
C ASP A 156 -8.93 1.58 -9.15
N CYS A 157 -8.52 2.86 -9.24
CA CYS A 157 -9.36 3.99 -9.62
C CYS A 157 -10.54 4.24 -8.66
N GLY A 158 -10.34 4.01 -7.35
CA GLY A 158 -11.36 4.18 -6.32
C GLY A 158 -11.98 5.57 -6.29
N GLN A 159 -11.18 6.63 -6.32
CA GLN A 159 -11.65 8.02 -6.38
C GLN A 159 -11.16 8.74 -7.63
N LYS A 160 -12.10 9.27 -8.44
CA LYS A 160 -11.79 9.94 -9.71
C LYS A 160 -10.79 11.09 -9.59
N GLN A 161 -10.89 11.87 -8.51
CA GLN A 161 -9.98 12.98 -8.24
C GLN A 161 -8.54 12.49 -8.07
N ILE A 162 -8.35 11.40 -7.34
CA ILE A 162 -7.04 10.80 -7.12
C ILE A 162 -6.50 10.18 -8.39
N THR A 163 -7.35 9.49 -9.17
CA THR A 163 -6.98 8.96 -10.48
C THR A 163 -6.41 10.08 -11.36
N ASN A 164 -7.14 11.18 -11.48
CA ASN A 164 -6.72 12.32 -12.31
C ASN A 164 -5.43 12.95 -11.79
N MET A 165 -5.32 13.15 -10.47
CA MET A 165 -4.12 13.72 -9.84
C MET A 165 -2.89 12.86 -10.12
N LEU A 166 -2.98 11.55 -9.92
CA LEU A 166 -1.87 10.62 -10.14
C LEU A 166 -1.44 10.59 -11.62
N HIS A 167 -2.41 10.54 -12.55
CA HIS A 167 -2.11 10.57 -13.99
C HIS A 167 -1.40 11.86 -14.37
N LEU A 168 -1.96 13.02 -14.05
CA LEU A 168 -1.35 14.32 -14.38
C LEU A 168 0.04 14.48 -13.76
N PHE A 169 0.21 14.05 -12.50
CA PHE A 169 1.48 14.10 -11.81
C PHE A 169 2.55 13.27 -12.55
N PHE A 170 2.29 11.98 -12.76
CA PHE A 170 3.29 11.10 -13.38
C PHE A 170 3.50 11.37 -14.87
N GLU A 171 2.50 11.84 -15.61
CA GLU A 171 2.66 12.31 -17.01
C GLU A 171 3.58 13.52 -17.13
N SER A 172 3.62 14.37 -16.11
CA SER A 172 4.55 15.51 -16.05
C SER A 172 6.00 15.09 -15.78
N ARG A 173 6.23 13.92 -15.17
CA ARG A 173 7.54 13.39 -14.77
C ARG A 173 8.18 12.55 -15.89
N LYS A 174 8.55 13.21 -16.98
CA LYS A 174 9.19 12.53 -18.14
C LYS A 174 10.58 11.98 -17.87
N ASP A 175 11.15 12.34 -16.75
CA ASP A 175 12.45 11.86 -16.27
C ASP A 175 12.38 10.47 -15.61
N ILE A 176 11.16 9.95 -15.33
CA ILE A 176 10.92 8.63 -14.72
C ILE A 176 10.07 7.79 -15.70
N PRO A 177 10.44 6.55 -16.02
CA PRO A 177 9.73 5.71 -16.99
C PRO A 177 8.45 5.10 -16.40
N VAL A 178 7.44 5.93 -16.09
CA VAL A 178 6.21 5.52 -15.43
C VAL A 178 5.16 5.04 -16.42
N ARG A 179 4.46 3.96 -16.06
CA ARG A 179 3.26 3.46 -16.75
C ARG A 179 2.20 3.02 -15.75
N PHE A 180 0.93 3.27 -16.06
CA PHE A 180 -0.20 2.78 -15.28
C PHE A 180 -0.61 1.38 -15.72
N ALA A 181 -0.82 0.48 -14.76
CA ALA A 181 -1.41 -0.81 -15.01
C ALA A 181 -2.91 -0.66 -15.34
N GLN A 182 -3.37 -1.40 -16.34
CA GLN A 182 -4.77 -1.38 -16.76
C GLN A 182 -5.60 -2.40 -15.96
N ALA A 183 -6.87 -2.07 -15.72
CA ALA A 183 -7.85 -2.96 -15.08
C ALA A 183 -7.32 -3.63 -13.79
N VAL A 184 -6.83 -2.81 -12.86
CA VAL A 184 -6.29 -3.30 -11.59
C VAL A 184 -7.41 -3.85 -10.73
N GLU A 185 -7.29 -5.11 -10.33
CA GLU A 185 -8.18 -5.77 -9.39
C GLU A 185 -7.39 -6.09 -8.10
N PRO A 186 -7.69 -5.43 -6.96
CA PRO A 186 -6.96 -5.63 -5.70
C PRO A 186 -6.84 -7.09 -5.26
N ARG A 187 -7.88 -7.89 -5.54
CA ARG A 187 -7.90 -9.33 -5.23
C ARG A 187 -6.75 -10.12 -5.86
N LYS A 188 -6.29 -9.71 -7.05
CA LYS A 188 -5.23 -10.40 -7.79
C LYS A 188 -3.82 -10.10 -7.26
N TYR A 189 -3.68 -9.05 -6.45
CA TYR A 189 -2.37 -8.57 -6.01
C TYR A 189 -2.26 -8.55 -4.47
N LYS A 190 -1.49 -9.46 -3.90
CA LYS A 190 -1.23 -9.47 -2.44
C LYS A 190 -0.49 -8.23 -1.97
N LEU A 191 0.31 -7.59 -2.84
CA LEU A 191 0.98 -6.32 -2.54
C LEU A 191 -0.01 -5.16 -2.43
N PHE A 192 -1.10 -5.18 -3.20
CA PHE A 192 -2.18 -4.20 -3.06
C PHE A 192 -2.84 -4.32 -1.68
N GLN A 193 -3.08 -5.55 -1.22
CA GLN A 193 -3.61 -5.83 0.11
C GLN A 193 -2.63 -5.42 1.23
N LEU A 194 -1.31 -5.40 0.98
CA LEU A 194 -0.34 -4.82 1.90
C LEU A 194 -0.36 -3.28 1.90
N ALA A 195 -0.70 -2.64 0.78
CA ALA A 195 -0.90 -1.18 0.74
C ALA A 195 -2.12 -0.80 1.61
N ASP A 196 -3.25 -1.52 1.51
CA ASP A 196 -4.41 -1.36 2.40
C ASP A 196 -4.04 -1.56 3.88
N LEU A 197 -3.26 -2.59 4.18
CA LEU A 197 -2.75 -2.83 5.53
C LEU A 197 -1.92 -1.64 6.05
N ALA A 198 -0.99 -1.12 5.24
CA ALA A 198 -0.15 0.02 5.61
C ALA A 198 -0.99 1.29 5.83
N CYS A 199 -1.96 1.54 4.94
CA CYS A 199 -2.92 2.63 5.02
C CYS A 199 -3.72 2.59 6.34
N THR A 200 -4.29 1.43 6.66
CA THR A 200 -5.04 1.20 7.91
C THR A 200 -4.17 1.39 9.15
N ILE A 201 -2.94 0.85 9.16
CA ILE A 201 -2.02 1.01 10.31
C ILE A 201 -1.62 2.47 10.49
N LYS A 202 -1.41 3.22 9.39
CA LYS A 202 -1.15 4.67 9.45
C LYS A 202 -2.32 5.44 10.05
N LEU A 203 -3.56 5.09 9.66
CA LEU A 203 -4.75 5.69 10.28
C LEU A 203 -4.80 5.46 11.79
N LEU A 204 -4.51 4.23 12.25
CA LEU A 204 -4.49 3.91 13.67
C LEU A 204 -3.35 4.63 14.43
N GLU A 205 -2.19 4.79 13.80
CA GLU A 205 -1.08 5.60 14.33
C GLU A 205 -1.51 7.06 14.54
N LEU A 206 -2.14 7.66 13.53
CA LEU A 206 -2.63 9.04 13.60
C LEU A 206 -3.68 9.22 14.69
N LYS A 207 -4.64 8.30 14.81
CA LYS A 207 -5.62 8.31 15.90
C LYS A 207 -4.93 8.24 17.27
N LEU A 208 -3.96 7.36 17.46
CA LEU A 208 -3.22 7.27 18.71
C LEU A 208 -2.49 8.57 19.04
N LYS A 209 -1.90 9.24 18.06
CA LYS A 209 -1.20 10.50 18.26
C LYS A 209 -2.12 11.64 18.65
N THR A 210 -3.35 11.67 18.13
CA THR A 210 -4.29 12.78 18.31
C THR A 210 -5.29 12.55 19.44
N GLU A 211 -5.75 11.30 19.62
CA GLU A 211 -6.79 10.95 20.58
C GLU A 211 -6.23 10.22 21.82
N GLY A 212 -4.95 9.82 21.77
CA GLY A 212 -4.28 9.08 22.84
C GLY A 212 -4.75 7.62 22.99
N ARG A 213 -5.71 7.19 22.18
CA ARG A 213 -6.33 5.85 22.27
C ARG A 213 -6.84 5.34 20.94
N LEU A 214 -6.97 4.03 20.84
CA LEU A 214 -7.71 3.34 19.77
C LEU A 214 -9.21 3.31 20.08
N ALA A 215 -10.05 3.16 19.06
CA ALA A 215 -11.47 2.89 19.25
C ALA A 215 -11.65 1.55 20.01
N PRO A 216 -12.77 1.37 20.78
CA PRO A 216 -12.96 0.19 21.59
C PRO A 216 -12.83 -1.14 20.81
N CYS A 217 -13.35 -1.23 19.58
CA CYS A 217 -13.22 -2.41 18.73
C CYS A 217 -11.76 -2.66 18.30
N GLU A 218 -11.02 -1.61 17.91
CA GLU A 218 -9.63 -1.65 17.50
C GLU A 218 -8.74 -2.07 18.69
N ARG A 219 -8.94 -1.42 19.86
CA ARG A 219 -8.23 -1.76 21.10
C ARG A 219 -8.44 -3.21 21.50
N ARG A 220 -9.68 -3.68 21.45
CA ARG A 220 -10.01 -5.08 21.73
C ARG A 220 -9.35 -6.01 20.72
N PHE A 221 -9.32 -5.64 19.42
CA PHE A 221 -8.72 -6.45 18.35
C PHE A 221 -7.23 -6.70 18.59
N PHE A 222 -6.49 -5.68 18.96
CA PHE A 222 -5.05 -5.78 19.19
C PHE A 222 -4.67 -6.21 20.62
N GLY A 223 -5.64 -6.21 21.55
CA GLY A 223 -5.36 -6.48 22.98
C GLY A 223 -4.70 -5.29 23.68
N GLY A 224 -5.00 -4.07 23.23
CA GLY A 224 -4.55 -2.80 23.78
C GLY A 224 -3.55 -2.05 22.93
N GLU A 225 -3.40 -0.75 23.23
CA GLU A 225 -2.53 0.18 22.49
C GLU A 225 -1.05 -0.23 22.55
N LYS A 226 -0.56 -0.64 23.73
CA LYS A 226 0.84 -1.06 23.91
C LYS A 226 1.18 -2.26 23.01
N LYS A 227 0.27 -3.22 22.90
CA LYS A 227 0.46 -4.40 22.07
C LYS A 227 0.40 -4.06 20.59
N PHE A 228 -0.54 -3.20 20.17
CA PHE A 228 -0.57 -2.67 18.81
C PHE A 228 0.75 -1.98 18.43
N ILE A 229 1.24 -1.08 19.29
CA ILE A 229 2.50 -0.35 19.03
C ILE A 229 3.68 -1.31 18.89
N HIS A 230 3.81 -2.25 19.83
CA HIS A 230 4.96 -3.16 19.87
C HIS A 230 4.93 -4.21 18.76
N ASP A 231 3.79 -4.87 18.55
CA ASP A 231 3.71 -6.05 17.68
C ASP A 231 3.42 -5.70 16.21
N ILE A 232 2.74 -4.56 15.96
CA ILE A 232 2.26 -4.19 14.64
C ILE A 232 2.94 -2.91 14.14
N LEU A 233 2.72 -1.78 14.84
CA LEU A 233 3.14 -0.46 14.36
C LEU A 233 4.67 -0.37 14.14
N ARG A 234 5.49 -0.81 15.11
CA ARG A 234 6.95 -0.77 14.99
C ARG A 234 7.47 -1.56 13.78
N ARG A 235 6.84 -2.71 13.51
CA ARG A 235 7.24 -3.57 12.38
C ARG A 235 6.91 -2.95 11.04
N MET A 236 5.74 -2.32 10.92
CA MET A 236 5.36 -1.62 9.71
C MET A 236 6.20 -0.36 9.52
N LYS A 237 6.45 0.41 10.58
CA LYS A 237 7.33 1.58 10.52
C LYS A 237 8.76 1.29 10.06
N ALA A 238 9.29 0.11 10.32
CA ALA A 238 10.60 -0.29 9.80
C ALA A 238 10.64 -0.39 8.25
N LYS A 239 9.48 -0.38 7.59
CA LYS A 239 9.31 -0.40 6.13
C LYS A 239 8.82 0.95 5.56
N GLU A 240 8.45 1.89 6.40
CA GLU A 240 8.04 3.26 6.02
C GLU A 240 9.30 4.08 5.64
N ILE A 241 9.20 4.88 4.55
CA ILE A 241 10.27 5.75 4.04
C ILE A 241 9.77 7.18 3.92
#